data_12c69f6c8dea1a6a37008120c42e4b4f
#
_entry.id   12c69f6c8dea1a6a37008120c42e4b4f
#
_cell.length_a   1.000
_cell.length_b   1.000
_cell.length_c   1.000
_cell.angle_alpha   90.00
_cell.angle_beta   90.00
_cell.angle_gamma   90.00
#
_symmetry.space_group_name_H-M   'P 1'
#
loop_
_entity.id
_entity.type
_entity.pdbx_description
1 polymer ?
#
loop_
_entity_poly.entity_id
_entity_poly.type
_entity_poly.pdbx_seq_one_letter_code
_entity_poly.pdbx_strand_id
1 'polypeptide(L)'
;MKLGKFEVYPILDGYFGLDGGAMFGIVPKVIWEKTNPADERNRIKLALRTLLVKTPNELILIDTGIGNKFNEKYVDIYKIENQFLNLEKELKEKKITLDDVEIVINTHLHFDHCGGNTKAIIYENKIVEFIPTFKKATYFVHRKEFEYGVSPDARSKASYLQENFLPIRNKFKFIEEKEEKITDGVYVIRTGGHTIGHQIVIIQSEGETLCYLGDLIPTSSHLKIPYVMGYDLFPLETMAVKEELLKKAKKEKWYLFFEHDPNVSMIKYINEEEYLVIC
;
A
#
# COMPACT_ATOMS: atom_id res chain seq x y z
N MET A 1 14.29 -2.79 -10.48
CA MET A 1 15.71 -2.84 -10.05
C MET A 1 16.07 -4.21 -9.53
N LYS A 2 17.35 -4.51 -9.37
CA LYS A 2 17.80 -5.70 -8.63
C LYS A 2 17.96 -5.34 -7.15
N LEU A 3 17.59 -6.27 -6.26
CA LEU A 3 17.83 -6.26 -4.83
C LEU A 3 18.47 -7.63 -4.50
N GLY A 4 19.79 -7.70 -4.49
CA GLY A 4 20.48 -8.98 -4.44
C GLY A 4 20.07 -9.91 -5.59
N LYS A 5 19.52 -11.09 -5.26
CA LYS A 5 18.98 -12.07 -6.23
C LYS A 5 17.54 -11.77 -6.67
N PHE A 6 16.85 -10.83 -6.01
CA PHE A 6 15.46 -10.49 -6.32
C PHE A 6 15.39 -9.39 -7.37
N GLU A 7 14.31 -9.38 -8.11
CA GLU A 7 13.95 -8.28 -8.98
C GLU A 7 12.72 -7.59 -8.39
N VAL A 8 12.76 -6.27 -8.24
CA VAL A 8 11.66 -5.46 -7.69
C VAL A 8 11.22 -4.43 -8.71
N TYR A 9 9.91 -4.32 -8.90
CA TYR A 9 9.29 -3.47 -9.90
C TYR A 9 8.18 -2.64 -9.27
N PRO A 10 8.37 -1.32 -9.12
CA PRO A 10 7.26 -0.41 -8.84
C PRO A 10 6.23 -0.51 -9.96
N ILE A 11 4.98 -0.72 -9.62
CA ILE A 11 3.85 -0.75 -10.56
C ILE A 11 2.94 0.42 -10.21
N LEU A 12 2.70 1.30 -11.16
CA LEU A 12 1.81 2.44 -10.98
C LEU A 12 0.41 2.09 -11.51
N ASP A 13 -0.54 1.82 -10.61
CA ASP A 13 -1.93 1.55 -10.99
C ASP A 13 -2.67 2.84 -11.41
N GLY A 14 -2.28 4.00 -10.88
CA GLY A 14 -2.83 5.29 -11.23
C GLY A 14 -2.58 6.35 -10.18
N TYR A 15 -3.44 7.37 -10.19
CA TYR A 15 -3.42 8.46 -9.22
C TYR A 15 -4.81 8.71 -8.67
N PHE A 16 -4.86 9.25 -7.46
CA PHE A 16 -6.09 9.71 -6.83
C PHE A 16 -5.84 10.94 -5.96
N GLY A 17 -6.87 11.51 -5.38
CA GLY A 17 -6.76 12.68 -4.54
C GLY A 17 -7.50 12.53 -3.22
N LEU A 18 -6.82 12.81 -2.12
CA LEU A 18 -7.39 12.91 -0.79
C LEU A 18 -7.22 14.32 -0.23
N ASP A 19 -8.07 14.68 0.74
CA ASP A 19 -7.96 15.96 1.44
C ASP A 19 -6.59 16.12 2.08
N GLY A 20 -5.87 17.19 1.75
CA GLY A 20 -4.52 17.43 2.23
C GLY A 20 -4.45 17.65 3.74
N GLY A 21 -5.49 18.22 4.35
CA GLY A 21 -5.58 18.35 5.80
C GLY A 21 -5.70 16.98 6.48
N ALA A 22 -6.50 16.09 5.91
CA ALA A 22 -6.61 14.73 6.41
C ALA A 22 -5.31 13.94 6.23
N MET A 23 -4.58 14.14 5.11
CA MET A 23 -3.30 13.48 4.87
C MET A 23 -2.17 13.98 5.78
N PHE A 24 -2.22 15.24 6.22
CA PHE A 24 -1.16 15.84 7.05
C PHE A 24 -1.54 16.05 8.52
N GLY A 25 -2.78 15.72 8.92
CA GLY A 25 -3.23 15.74 10.30
C GLY A 25 -3.02 17.11 10.96
N ILE A 26 -2.16 17.16 11.97
CA ILE A 26 -1.91 18.39 12.74
C ILE A 26 -0.95 19.38 12.05
N VAL A 27 -0.32 19.00 10.94
CA VAL A 27 0.62 19.88 10.22
C VAL A 27 -0.16 21.00 9.51
N PRO A 28 0.14 22.29 9.74
CA PRO A 28 -0.57 23.39 9.09
C PRO A 28 -0.44 23.38 7.56
N LYS A 29 -1.53 23.73 6.85
CA LYS A 29 -1.57 23.78 5.38
C LYS A 29 -0.42 24.58 4.78
N VAL A 30 -0.13 25.77 5.32
CA VAL A 30 0.96 26.66 4.86
C VAL A 30 2.36 26.01 4.90
N ILE A 31 2.48 24.86 5.59
CA ILE A 31 3.73 24.08 5.65
C ILE A 31 3.69 22.96 4.64
N TRP A 32 2.65 22.11 4.66
CA TRP A 32 2.60 20.91 3.82
C TRP A 32 2.30 21.21 2.34
N GLU A 33 1.57 22.27 2.03
CA GLU A 33 1.24 22.61 0.64
C GLU A 33 2.46 23.01 -0.21
N LYS A 34 3.60 23.34 0.43
CA LYS A 34 4.88 23.63 -0.26
C LYS A 34 5.46 22.40 -0.97
N THR A 35 5.18 21.22 -0.45
CA THR A 35 5.65 19.95 -1.00
C THR A 35 4.54 19.15 -1.68
N ASN A 36 3.30 19.33 -1.24
CA ASN A 36 2.13 18.61 -1.71
C ASN A 36 1.01 19.61 -2.06
N PRO A 37 1.09 20.29 -3.22
CA PRO A 37 0.10 21.32 -3.59
C PRO A 37 -1.29 20.71 -3.73
N ALA A 38 -2.29 21.38 -3.17
CA ALA A 38 -3.68 20.98 -3.21
C ALA A 38 -4.44 21.63 -4.36
N ASP A 39 -5.47 20.95 -4.85
CA ASP A 39 -6.44 21.52 -5.79
C ASP A 39 -7.48 22.41 -5.08
N GLU A 40 -8.43 22.94 -5.83
CA GLU A 40 -9.50 23.84 -5.34
C GLU A 40 -10.37 23.19 -4.24
N ARG A 41 -10.44 21.86 -4.22
CA ARG A 41 -11.18 21.08 -3.21
C ARG A 41 -10.29 20.58 -2.08
N ASN A 42 -9.10 21.17 -1.92
CA ASN A 42 -8.09 20.82 -0.93
C ASN A 42 -7.52 19.39 -1.06
N ARG A 43 -7.66 18.75 -2.25
CA ARG A 43 -7.13 17.41 -2.48
C ARG A 43 -5.68 17.51 -2.96
N ILE A 44 -4.80 16.74 -2.38
CA ILE A 44 -3.44 16.53 -2.88
C ILE A 44 -3.41 15.33 -3.80
N LYS A 45 -2.51 15.33 -4.77
CA LYS A 45 -2.29 14.19 -5.67
C LYS A 45 -1.51 13.09 -4.96
N LEU A 46 -2.01 11.87 -5.04
CA LEU A 46 -1.40 10.67 -4.49
C LEU A 46 -1.26 9.61 -5.58
N ALA A 47 -0.17 8.86 -5.56
CA ALA A 47 -0.01 7.69 -6.42
C ALA A 47 -0.71 6.46 -5.81
N LEU A 48 -1.11 5.55 -6.66
CA LEU A 48 -1.53 4.19 -6.33
C LEU A 48 -0.44 3.26 -6.83
N ARG A 49 0.57 2.99 -6.01
CA ARG A 49 1.67 2.11 -6.38
C ARG A 49 1.60 0.81 -5.63
N THR A 50 1.84 -0.25 -6.36
CA THR A 50 2.08 -1.57 -5.79
C THR A 50 3.53 -1.96 -6.04
N LEU A 51 4.04 -2.95 -5.34
CA LEU A 51 5.38 -3.47 -5.57
C LEU A 51 5.31 -4.93 -5.99
N LEU A 52 5.79 -5.21 -7.21
CA LEU A 52 5.99 -6.56 -7.67
C LEU A 52 7.40 -7.01 -7.29
N VAL A 53 7.50 -8.13 -6.59
CA VAL A 53 8.75 -8.77 -6.18
C VAL A 53 8.84 -10.12 -6.85
N LYS A 54 9.88 -10.32 -7.65
CA LYS A 54 10.21 -11.61 -8.25
C LYS A 54 11.41 -12.20 -7.50
N THR A 55 11.14 -13.23 -6.73
CA THR A 55 12.15 -14.09 -6.11
C THR A 55 12.58 -15.19 -7.09
N PRO A 56 13.57 -16.00 -6.78
CA PRO A 56 13.87 -17.18 -7.60
C PRO A 56 12.73 -18.20 -7.69
N ASN A 57 11.81 -18.20 -6.72
CA ASN A 57 10.79 -19.23 -6.58
C ASN A 57 9.36 -18.72 -6.78
N GLU A 58 9.07 -17.45 -6.42
CA GLU A 58 7.71 -16.92 -6.42
C GLU A 58 7.63 -15.52 -7.01
N LEU A 59 6.43 -15.19 -7.48
CA LEU A 59 6.04 -13.85 -7.87
C LEU A 59 5.05 -13.29 -6.85
N ILE A 60 5.47 -12.22 -6.18
CA ILE A 60 4.77 -11.61 -5.04
C ILE A 60 4.31 -10.22 -5.43
N LEU A 61 3.06 -9.88 -5.16
CA LEU A 61 2.54 -8.53 -5.28
C LEU A 61 2.21 -7.98 -3.88
N ILE A 62 2.69 -6.79 -3.57
CA ILE A 62 2.41 -6.09 -2.32
C ILE A 62 1.43 -4.98 -2.63
N ASP A 63 0.26 -5.05 -2.00
CA ASP A 63 -0.96 -4.30 -2.28
C ASP A 63 -1.44 -4.40 -3.73
N THR A 64 -2.65 -3.94 -4.02
CA THR A 64 -3.31 -4.16 -5.31
C THR A 64 -3.98 -2.91 -5.88
N GLY A 65 -3.72 -1.74 -5.26
CA GLY A 65 -4.29 -0.47 -5.70
C GLY A 65 -5.79 -0.35 -5.44
N ILE A 66 -6.41 0.62 -6.10
CA ILE A 66 -7.81 1.02 -5.86
C ILE A 66 -8.84 0.17 -6.62
N GLY A 67 -8.39 -0.57 -7.64
CA GLY A 67 -9.29 -1.34 -8.50
C GLY A 67 -10.19 -0.47 -9.39
N ASN A 68 -11.30 -1.06 -9.86
CA ASN A 68 -12.19 -0.43 -10.84
C ASN A 68 -13.68 -0.48 -10.45
N LYS A 69 -13.98 -0.57 -9.16
CA LYS A 69 -15.35 -0.79 -8.67
C LYS A 69 -16.07 0.47 -8.22
N PHE A 70 -15.39 1.62 -8.19
CA PHE A 70 -15.99 2.88 -7.82
C PHE A 70 -16.98 3.39 -8.89
N ASN A 71 -18.12 3.90 -8.43
CA ASN A 71 -19.05 4.62 -9.28
C ASN A 71 -18.55 6.07 -9.54
N GLU A 72 -19.16 6.74 -10.52
CA GLU A 72 -18.78 8.09 -10.96
C GLU A 72 -18.72 9.12 -9.82
N LYS A 73 -19.62 9.02 -8.84
CA LYS A 73 -19.65 9.92 -7.68
C LYS A 73 -18.36 9.84 -6.87
N TYR A 74 -17.90 8.61 -6.56
CA TYR A 74 -16.69 8.42 -5.78
C TYR A 74 -15.42 8.65 -6.60
N VAL A 75 -15.47 8.39 -7.91
CA VAL A 75 -14.41 8.77 -8.84
C VAL A 75 -14.18 10.28 -8.81
N ASP A 76 -15.25 11.10 -8.81
CA ASP A 76 -15.13 12.55 -8.67
C ASP A 76 -14.66 12.96 -7.28
N ILE A 77 -15.19 12.38 -6.22
CA ILE A 77 -14.79 12.70 -4.82
C ILE A 77 -13.30 12.48 -4.64
N TYR A 78 -12.81 11.29 -5.00
CA TYR A 78 -11.42 10.90 -4.84
C TYR A 78 -10.54 11.25 -6.04
N LYS A 79 -11.07 11.94 -7.05
CA LYS A 79 -10.32 12.31 -8.27
C LYS A 79 -9.50 11.15 -8.80
N ILE A 80 -10.14 10.00 -8.97
CA ILE A 80 -9.45 8.79 -9.46
C ILE A 80 -9.11 8.99 -10.94
N GLU A 81 -7.84 9.03 -11.28
CA GLU A 81 -7.33 9.26 -12.65
C GLU A 81 -7.17 7.90 -13.30
N ASN A 82 -7.69 6.96 -13.33
CA ASN A 82 -7.77 5.70 -14.08
C ASN A 82 -8.69 4.73 -13.34
N GLN A 83 -9.83 4.46 -13.95
CA GLN A 83 -10.80 3.51 -13.43
C GLN A 83 -10.50 2.06 -13.81
N PHE A 84 -9.45 1.85 -14.57
CA PHE A 84 -9.11 0.52 -15.08
C PHE A 84 -7.85 0.04 -14.39
N LEU A 85 -7.80 -1.25 -14.12
CA LEU A 85 -6.60 -1.92 -13.62
C LEU A 85 -5.43 -1.67 -14.59
N ASN A 86 -4.73 -0.55 -14.41
CA ASN A 86 -3.44 -0.35 -15.06
C ASN A 86 -2.45 -1.40 -14.60
N LEU A 87 -2.63 -1.92 -13.41
CA LEU A 87 -1.86 -3.03 -12.87
C LEU A 87 -1.78 -4.22 -13.88
N GLU A 88 -2.91 -4.63 -14.46
CA GLU A 88 -2.89 -5.72 -15.46
C GLU A 88 -2.08 -5.34 -16.71
N LYS A 89 -2.19 -4.09 -17.17
CA LYS A 89 -1.43 -3.58 -18.32
C LYS A 89 0.07 -3.55 -18.00
N GLU A 90 0.44 -2.98 -16.86
CA GLU A 90 1.82 -2.90 -16.39
C GLU A 90 2.48 -4.29 -16.23
N LEU A 91 1.73 -5.26 -15.71
CA LEU A 91 2.18 -6.65 -15.62
C LEU A 91 2.38 -7.26 -17.04
N LYS A 92 1.43 -7.04 -17.96
CA LYS A 92 1.53 -7.52 -19.34
C LYS A 92 2.76 -6.97 -20.08
N GLU A 93 3.12 -5.72 -19.85
CA GLU A 93 4.34 -5.11 -20.42
C GLU A 93 5.60 -5.83 -19.95
N LYS A 94 5.55 -6.41 -18.73
CA LYS A 94 6.61 -7.25 -18.17
C LYS A 94 6.48 -8.74 -18.55
N LYS A 95 5.52 -9.08 -19.42
CA LYS A 95 5.17 -10.47 -19.83
C LYS A 95 4.69 -11.34 -18.66
N ILE A 96 4.03 -10.73 -17.70
CA ILE A 96 3.44 -11.34 -16.50
C ILE A 96 1.93 -11.26 -16.63
N THR A 97 1.24 -12.35 -16.35
CA THR A 97 -0.22 -12.43 -16.28
C THR A 97 -0.68 -12.33 -14.83
N LEU A 98 -1.96 -12.03 -14.61
CA LEU A 98 -2.54 -12.05 -13.25
C LEU A 98 -2.45 -13.43 -12.61
N ASP A 99 -2.48 -14.50 -13.41
CA ASP A 99 -2.40 -15.89 -12.94
C ASP A 99 -0.96 -16.35 -12.61
N ASP A 100 0.05 -15.54 -12.94
CA ASP A 100 1.43 -15.82 -12.55
C ASP A 100 1.76 -15.32 -11.14
N VAL A 101 0.94 -14.41 -10.59
CA VAL A 101 1.10 -13.93 -9.21
C VAL A 101 0.65 -15.03 -8.25
N GLU A 102 1.57 -15.49 -7.40
CA GLU A 102 1.37 -16.62 -6.47
C GLU A 102 1.05 -16.13 -5.05
N ILE A 103 1.56 -14.96 -4.68
CA ILE A 103 1.40 -14.36 -3.36
C ILE A 103 0.94 -12.91 -3.52
N VAL A 104 -0.12 -12.54 -2.80
CA VAL A 104 -0.52 -11.14 -2.58
C VAL A 104 -0.38 -10.84 -1.10
N ILE A 105 0.33 -9.77 -0.75
CA ILE A 105 0.46 -9.31 0.64
C ILE A 105 -0.26 -7.96 0.73
N ASN A 106 -1.34 -7.88 1.52
CA ASN A 106 -1.97 -6.60 1.82
C ASN A 106 -1.35 -6.00 3.08
N THR A 107 -0.91 -4.74 3.00
CA THR A 107 -0.45 -3.98 4.17
C THR A 107 -1.59 -3.76 5.14
N HIS A 108 -2.76 -3.43 4.60
CA HIS A 108 -4.04 -3.30 5.30
C HIS A 108 -5.20 -3.37 4.28
N LEU A 109 -6.45 -3.21 4.73
CA LEU A 109 -7.62 -3.43 3.86
C LEU A 109 -8.41 -2.16 3.53
N HIS A 110 -7.79 -0.99 3.53
CA HIS A 110 -8.40 0.20 2.94
C HIS A 110 -8.55 0.04 1.42
N PHE A 111 -9.52 0.75 0.86
CA PHE A 111 -9.97 0.56 -0.52
C PHE A 111 -8.88 0.82 -1.57
N ASP A 112 -7.94 1.68 -1.29
CA ASP A 112 -6.84 2.08 -2.17
C ASP A 112 -5.64 1.12 -2.13
N HIS A 113 -5.60 0.20 -1.16
CA HIS A 113 -4.58 -0.84 -1.00
C HIS A 113 -5.07 -2.22 -1.44
N CYS A 114 -6.33 -2.53 -1.19
CA CYS A 114 -6.89 -3.85 -1.50
C CYS A 114 -8.00 -3.83 -2.57
N GLY A 115 -8.25 -2.69 -3.20
CA GLY A 115 -9.28 -2.54 -4.22
C GLY A 115 -9.12 -3.47 -5.41
N GLY A 116 -7.90 -3.76 -5.81
CA GLY A 116 -7.59 -4.70 -6.87
C GLY A 116 -7.60 -6.19 -6.47
N ASN A 117 -7.83 -6.54 -5.20
CA ASN A 117 -7.94 -7.95 -4.78
C ASN A 117 -9.05 -8.69 -5.52
N THR A 118 -10.15 -8.00 -5.79
CA THR A 118 -11.30 -8.54 -6.50
C THR A 118 -11.66 -7.71 -7.71
N LYS A 119 -12.28 -8.34 -8.68
CA LYS A 119 -12.95 -7.68 -9.81
C LYS A 119 -14.41 -8.07 -9.89
N ALA A 120 -15.23 -7.11 -10.33
CA ALA A 120 -16.66 -7.33 -10.52
C ALA A 120 -16.93 -8.05 -11.85
N ILE A 121 -17.81 -9.04 -11.82
CA ILE A 121 -18.41 -9.60 -13.02
C ILE A 121 -19.73 -8.84 -13.26
N ILE A 122 -19.87 -8.26 -14.44
CA ILE A 122 -21.01 -7.43 -14.81
C ILE A 122 -21.84 -8.21 -15.85
N TYR A 123 -23.13 -8.33 -15.59
CA TYR A 123 -24.12 -8.86 -16.53
C TYR A 123 -25.32 -7.88 -16.59
N GLU A 124 -25.73 -7.50 -17.80
CA GLU A 124 -26.83 -6.52 -18.04
C GLU A 124 -26.69 -5.23 -17.18
N ASN A 125 -25.48 -4.65 -17.15
CA ASN A 125 -25.15 -3.47 -16.35
C ASN A 125 -25.34 -3.61 -14.82
N LYS A 126 -25.39 -4.83 -14.31
CA LYS A 126 -25.44 -5.12 -12.88
C LYS A 126 -24.24 -5.96 -12.47
N ILE A 127 -23.69 -5.67 -11.31
CA ILE A 127 -22.69 -6.54 -10.69
C ILE A 127 -23.42 -7.78 -10.20
N VAL A 128 -22.96 -8.95 -10.69
CA VAL A 128 -23.53 -10.25 -10.32
C VAL A 128 -22.64 -11.02 -9.37
N GLU A 129 -21.32 -10.77 -9.41
CA GLU A 129 -20.36 -11.47 -8.58
C GLU A 129 -19.07 -10.67 -8.44
N PHE A 130 -18.36 -10.87 -7.32
CA PHE A 130 -16.98 -10.44 -7.15
C PHE A 130 -16.07 -11.67 -7.10
N ILE A 131 -15.07 -11.72 -7.97
CA ILE A 131 -14.12 -12.83 -8.07
C ILE A 131 -12.70 -12.37 -7.77
N PRO A 132 -11.78 -13.27 -7.34
CA PRO A 132 -10.38 -12.89 -7.13
C PRO A 132 -9.74 -12.44 -8.43
N THR A 133 -9.01 -11.33 -8.38
CA THR A 133 -8.22 -10.83 -9.50
C THR A 133 -7.05 -11.78 -9.78
N PHE A 134 -6.35 -12.19 -8.73
CA PHE A 134 -5.21 -13.12 -8.79
C PHE A 134 -5.68 -14.51 -8.38
N LYS A 135 -6.18 -15.28 -9.37
CA LYS A 135 -6.90 -16.55 -9.10
C LYS A 135 -6.04 -17.61 -8.44
N LYS A 136 -4.74 -17.64 -8.74
CA LYS A 136 -3.80 -18.62 -8.18
C LYS A 136 -3.15 -18.16 -6.87
N ALA A 137 -3.23 -16.87 -6.56
CA ALA A 137 -2.56 -16.31 -5.40
C ALA A 137 -3.18 -16.77 -4.07
N THR A 138 -2.31 -16.91 -3.07
CA THR A 138 -2.64 -16.86 -1.65
C THR A 138 -2.51 -15.41 -1.19
N TYR A 139 -3.51 -14.90 -0.52
CA TYR A 139 -3.53 -13.53 0.00
C TYR A 139 -3.14 -13.55 1.48
N PHE A 140 -2.23 -12.65 1.87
CA PHE A 140 -1.77 -12.52 3.25
C PHE A 140 -2.21 -11.17 3.82
N VAL A 141 -2.76 -11.19 5.01
CA VAL A 141 -3.13 -10.01 5.79
C VAL A 141 -3.09 -10.35 7.27
N HIS A 142 -2.83 -9.38 8.12
CA HIS A 142 -2.89 -9.61 9.56
C HIS A 142 -4.35 -9.89 9.99
N ARG A 143 -4.56 -10.91 10.88
CA ARG A 143 -5.91 -11.30 11.32
C ARG A 143 -6.70 -10.14 11.91
N LYS A 144 -6.09 -9.34 12.77
CA LYS A 144 -6.74 -8.16 13.37
C LYS A 144 -7.24 -7.16 12.33
N GLU A 145 -6.52 -7.01 11.22
CA GLU A 145 -6.93 -6.16 10.11
C GLU A 145 -8.19 -6.68 9.43
N PHE A 146 -8.19 -7.98 9.12
CA PHE A 146 -9.33 -8.62 8.48
C PHE A 146 -10.58 -8.57 9.36
N GLU A 147 -10.44 -8.91 10.66
CA GLU A 147 -11.55 -8.91 11.61
C GLU A 147 -12.13 -7.51 11.80
N TYR A 148 -11.26 -6.50 11.90
CA TYR A 148 -11.71 -5.10 11.98
C TYR A 148 -12.40 -4.65 10.68
N GLY A 149 -11.85 -4.99 9.51
CA GLY A 149 -12.45 -4.67 8.21
C GLY A 149 -13.83 -5.30 7.98
N VAL A 150 -14.11 -6.46 8.60
CA VAL A 150 -15.43 -7.10 8.56
C VAL A 150 -16.47 -6.30 9.34
N SER A 151 -16.09 -5.64 10.44
CA SER A 151 -17.00 -4.85 11.28
C SER A 151 -16.32 -3.58 11.78
N PRO A 152 -15.97 -2.66 10.87
CA PRO A 152 -15.29 -1.42 11.23
C PRO A 152 -16.23 -0.49 12.01
N ASP A 153 -15.65 0.38 12.83
CA ASP A 153 -16.38 1.43 13.52
C ASP A 153 -16.91 2.52 12.55
N ALA A 154 -17.69 3.45 13.10
CA ALA A 154 -18.31 4.52 12.32
C ALA A 154 -17.29 5.45 11.63
N ARG A 155 -16.07 5.62 12.22
CA ARG A 155 -14.99 6.44 11.68
C ARG A 155 -14.37 5.79 10.44
N SER A 156 -14.14 4.49 10.50
CA SER A 156 -13.34 3.75 9.51
C SER A 156 -14.17 3.09 8.41
N LYS A 157 -15.51 2.99 8.62
CA LYS A 157 -16.42 2.25 7.71
C LYS A 157 -16.29 2.65 6.23
N ALA A 158 -16.04 3.92 5.93
CA ALA A 158 -15.93 4.41 4.57
C ALA A 158 -14.66 3.92 3.84
N SER A 159 -13.63 3.51 4.59
CA SER A 159 -12.36 3.04 4.04
C SER A 159 -12.36 1.53 3.76
N TYR A 160 -13.23 0.75 4.41
CA TYR A 160 -13.31 -0.71 4.27
C TYR A 160 -14.46 -1.11 3.35
N LEU A 161 -14.16 -1.32 2.07
CA LEU A 161 -15.15 -1.81 1.10
C LEU A 161 -15.12 -3.34 1.07
N GLN A 162 -16.12 -3.96 1.67
CA GLN A 162 -16.17 -5.41 1.90
C GLN A 162 -16.10 -6.24 0.61
N GLU A 163 -16.59 -5.71 -0.49
CA GLU A 163 -16.46 -6.32 -1.81
C GLU A 163 -15.01 -6.55 -2.25
N ASN A 164 -14.03 -5.86 -1.65
CA ASN A 164 -12.63 -5.99 -1.97
C ASN A 164 -11.98 -7.25 -1.35
N PHE A 165 -12.53 -7.80 -0.27
CA PHE A 165 -11.87 -8.89 0.46
C PHE A 165 -12.81 -9.99 0.96
N LEU A 166 -14.08 -9.72 1.31
CA LEU A 166 -14.98 -10.75 1.80
C LEU A 166 -15.28 -11.85 0.78
N PRO A 167 -15.55 -11.56 -0.51
CA PRO A 167 -15.84 -12.60 -1.49
C PRO A 167 -14.73 -13.63 -1.66
N ILE A 168 -13.48 -13.23 -1.34
CA ILE A 168 -12.29 -14.08 -1.47
C ILE A 168 -11.71 -14.50 -0.12
N ARG A 169 -12.51 -14.46 0.95
CA ARG A 169 -12.06 -14.80 2.32
C ARG A 169 -11.31 -16.14 2.40
N ASN A 170 -11.74 -17.12 1.63
CA ASN A 170 -11.15 -18.45 1.59
C ASN A 170 -9.74 -18.50 0.97
N LYS A 171 -9.29 -17.42 0.34
CA LYS A 171 -7.93 -17.28 -0.22
C LYS A 171 -6.95 -16.62 0.75
N PHE A 172 -7.46 -16.05 1.84
CA PHE A 172 -6.61 -15.41 2.84
C PHE A 172 -5.96 -16.42 3.77
N LYS A 173 -4.65 -16.27 3.92
CA LYS A 173 -3.86 -16.82 5.02
C LYS A 173 -3.58 -15.69 6.01
N PHE A 174 -4.02 -15.85 7.25
CA PHE A 174 -3.92 -14.80 8.25
C PHE A 174 -2.58 -14.86 8.97
N ILE A 175 -1.99 -13.67 9.15
CA ILE A 175 -0.81 -13.43 9.95
C ILE A 175 -1.29 -13.18 11.37
N GLU A 176 -0.70 -13.88 12.33
CA GLU A 176 -1.09 -13.83 13.75
C GLU A 176 -0.06 -13.06 14.59
N GLU A 177 1.21 -13.23 14.24
CA GLU A 177 2.33 -12.71 15.02
C GLU A 177 2.68 -11.27 14.64
N LYS A 178 3.41 -10.58 15.51
CA LYS A 178 3.93 -9.24 15.22
C LYS A 178 4.86 -9.23 14.02
N GLU A 179 5.67 -10.29 13.88
CA GLU A 179 6.58 -10.51 12.76
C GLU A 179 6.42 -11.93 12.25
N GLU A 180 6.23 -12.09 10.94
CA GLU A 180 6.07 -13.40 10.33
C GLU A 180 6.79 -13.45 8.97
N LYS A 181 7.43 -14.59 8.72
CA LYS A 181 8.07 -14.91 7.44
C LYS A 181 7.02 -15.41 6.46
N ILE A 182 6.88 -14.75 5.33
CA ILE A 182 5.97 -15.17 4.24
C ILE A 182 6.64 -16.21 3.34
N THR A 183 7.85 -15.88 2.89
CA THR A 183 8.73 -16.78 2.14
C THR A 183 10.19 -16.37 2.35
N ASP A 184 11.14 -17.04 1.69
CA ASP A 184 12.56 -16.74 1.84
C ASP A 184 12.87 -15.30 1.42
N GLY A 185 13.38 -14.52 2.38
CA GLY A 185 13.73 -13.14 2.20
C GLY A 185 12.54 -12.16 2.21
N VAL A 186 11.31 -12.60 2.46
CA VAL A 186 10.13 -11.72 2.57
C VAL A 186 9.43 -11.92 3.91
N TYR A 187 9.32 -10.85 4.68
CA TYR A 187 8.75 -10.81 6.02
C TYR A 187 7.71 -9.72 6.11
N VAL A 188 6.76 -9.87 7.00
CA VAL A 188 5.82 -8.82 7.39
C VAL A 188 6.02 -8.46 8.85
N ILE A 189 5.84 -7.18 9.18
CA ILE A 189 5.90 -6.68 10.54
C ILE A 189 4.66 -5.84 10.79
N ARG A 190 3.81 -6.27 11.73
CA ARG A 190 2.66 -5.48 12.16
C ARG A 190 3.14 -4.21 12.86
N THR A 191 2.78 -3.08 12.33
CA THR A 191 3.08 -1.76 12.90
C THR A 191 1.95 -1.23 13.76
N GLY A 192 0.70 -1.57 13.43
CA GLY A 192 -0.44 -0.84 14.00
C GLY A 192 -0.43 0.62 13.56
N GLY A 193 -0.91 1.51 14.40
CA GLY A 193 -0.87 2.97 14.20
C GLY A 193 -1.91 3.46 13.20
N HIS A 194 -1.68 3.26 11.92
CA HIS A 194 -2.62 3.63 10.86
C HIS A 194 -3.94 2.86 10.97
N THR A 195 -3.86 1.53 10.97
CA THR A 195 -4.98 0.64 11.33
C THR A 195 -4.55 -0.33 12.42
N ILE A 196 -5.51 -1.08 12.99
CA ILE A 196 -5.21 -2.05 14.05
C ILE A 196 -4.23 -3.12 13.58
N GLY A 197 -4.37 -3.55 12.33
CA GLY A 197 -3.59 -4.64 11.74
C GLY A 197 -2.61 -4.20 10.65
N HIS A 198 -2.41 -2.89 10.47
CA HIS A 198 -1.45 -2.40 9.47
C HIS A 198 -0.08 -3.05 9.65
N GLN A 199 0.52 -3.44 8.53
CA GLN A 199 1.83 -4.07 8.47
C GLN A 199 2.69 -3.50 7.34
N ILE A 200 3.99 -3.47 7.54
CA ILE A 200 5.00 -3.20 6.53
C ILE A 200 5.54 -4.52 5.98
N VAL A 201 6.13 -4.48 4.78
CA VAL A 201 6.78 -5.65 4.19
C VAL A 201 8.28 -5.40 4.06
N ILE A 202 9.08 -6.31 4.64
CA ILE A 202 10.53 -6.27 4.57
C ILE A 202 10.99 -7.31 3.53
N ILE A 203 11.79 -6.86 2.58
CA ILE A 203 12.35 -7.68 1.51
C ILE A 203 13.88 -7.66 1.66
N GLN A 204 14.48 -8.84 1.84
CA GLN A 204 15.91 -8.98 2.09
C GLN A 204 16.54 -9.97 1.13
N SER A 205 17.64 -9.57 0.50
CA SER A 205 18.41 -10.45 -0.39
C SER A 205 19.87 -9.99 -0.42
N GLU A 206 20.80 -10.91 -0.17
CA GLU A 206 22.26 -10.69 -0.25
C GLU A 206 22.77 -9.45 0.50
N GLY A 207 22.21 -9.21 1.70
CA GLY A 207 22.60 -8.08 2.56
C GLY A 207 21.94 -6.75 2.22
N GLU A 208 21.12 -6.69 1.18
CA GLU A 208 20.29 -5.52 0.88
C GLU A 208 18.89 -5.68 1.47
N THR A 209 18.32 -4.57 1.96
CA THR A 209 16.97 -4.55 2.54
C THR A 209 16.14 -3.45 1.90
N LEU A 210 14.93 -3.80 1.49
CA LEU A 210 13.89 -2.88 1.06
C LEU A 210 12.68 -3.02 1.98
N CYS A 211 12.15 -1.89 2.44
CA CYS A 211 10.92 -1.80 3.21
C CYS A 211 9.81 -1.15 2.39
N TYR A 212 8.73 -1.90 2.15
CA TYR A 212 7.47 -1.35 1.67
C TYR A 212 6.70 -0.81 2.87
N LEU A 213 6.48 0.49 2.89
CA LEU A 213 6.06 1.22 4.09
C LEU A 213 4.54 1.22 4.29
N GLY A 214 3.75 1.01 3.21
CA GLY A 214 2.32 1.24 3.26
C GLY A 214 1.99 2.61 3.84
N ASP A 215 0.95 2.69 4.64
CA ASP A 215 0.48 3.93 5.24
C ASP A 215 1.12 4.28 6.60
N LEU A 216 2.16 3.53 7.02
CA LEU A 216 3.03 4.00 8.10
C LEU A 216 3.75 5.29 7.70
N ILE A 217 4.22 5.36 6.44
CA ILE A 217 4.86 6.55 5.84
C ILE A 217 4.41 6.60 4.36
N PRO A 218 3.24 7.20 4.06
CA PRO A 218 2.63 7.11 2.72
C PRO A 218 3.40 7.86 1.63
N THR A 219 4.09 8.94 1.97
CA THR A 219 4.90 9.74 1.03
C THR A 219 6.23 10.15 1.65
N SER A 220 7.18 10.58 0.83
CA SER A 220 8.48 11.11 1.27
C SER A 220 8.33 12.35 2.19
N SER A 221 7.29 13.14 2.00
CA SER A 221 6.96 14.26 2.90
C SER A 221 6.66 13.80 4.32
N HIS A 222 6.15 12.58 4.51
CA HIS A 222 5.83 11.99 5.81
C HIS A 222 7.04 11.34 6.52
N LEU A 223 8.26 11.48 6.01
CA LEU A 223 9.46 11.02 6.71
C LEU A 223 9.71 11.74 8.04
N LYS A 224 9.20 12.97 8.18
CA LYS A 224 9.28 13.71 9.46
C LYS A 224 8.38 13.07 10.50
N ILE A 225 8.89 12.81 11.71
CA ILE A 225 8.16 12.06 12.75
C ILE A 225 6.78 12.64 13.05
N PRO A 226 6.57 13.97 13.23
CA PRO A 226 5.24 14.52 13.53
C PRO A 226 4.26 14.51 12.34
N TYR A 227 4.71 14.15 11.12
CA TYR A 227 3.86 14.12 9.94
C TYR A 227 3.12 12.78 9.91
N VAL A 228 1.98 12.73 10.57
CA VAL A 228 1.05 11.61 10.63
C VAL A 228 -0.29 12.01 10.06
N MET A 229 -1.07 11.06 9.61
CA MET A 229 -2.35 11.33 8.97
C MET A 229 -3.47 11.51 10.00
N GLY A 230 -4.46 12.33 9.68
CA GLY A 230 -5.74 12.33 10.39
C GLY A 230 -6.49 11.00 10.24
N TYR A 231 -6.11 10.18 9.26
CA TYR A 231 -6.64 8.83 9.06
C TYR A 231 -6.08 7.82 10.08
N ASP A 232 -4.93 8.08 10.69
CA ASP A 232 -4.35 7.16 11.67
C ASP A 232 -5.27 6.93 12.85
N LEU A 233 -5.53 5.68 13.19
CA LEU A 233 -6.34 5.32 14.37
C LEU A 233 -5.59 5.63 15.65
N PHE A 234 -4.27 5.41 15.64
CA PHE A 234 -3.38 5.56 16.80
C PHE A 234 -2.13 6.36 16.41
N PRO A 235 -2.25 7.70 16.20
CA PRO A 235 -1.16 8.51 15.66
C PRO A 235 0.11 8.51 16.50
N LEU A 236 0.01 8.36 17.82
CA LEU A 236 1.18 8.24 18.69
C LEU A 236 1.92 6.90 18.50
N GLU A 237 1.18 5.81 18.22
CA GLU A 237 1.78 4.52 17.86
C GLU A 237 2.49 4.63 16.50
N THR A 238 1.83 5.26 15.50
CA THR A 238 2.45 5.56 14.21
C THR A 238 3.78 6.29 14.38
N MET A 239 3.82 7.34 15.19
CA MET A 239 5.04 8.13 15.44
C MET A 239 6.15 7.28 16.07
N ALA A 240 5.83 6.50 17.10
CA ALA A 240 6.82 5.67 17.80
C ALA A 240 7.41 4.60 16.89
N VAL A 241 6.57 3.87 16.15
CA VAL A 241 7.03 2.83 15.21
C VAL A 241 7.85 3.43 14.06
N LYS A 242 7.40 4.58 13.54
CA LYS A 242 8.12 5.30 12.48
C LYS A 242 9.51 5.74 12.94
N GLU A 243 9.65 6.26 14.15
CA GLU A 243 10.95 6.68 14.69
C GLU A 243 11.93 5.50 14.80
N GLU A 244 11.47 4.37 15.36
CA GLU A 244 12.29 3.16 15.47
C GLU A 244 12.68 2.61 14.10
N LEU A 245 11.72 2.53 13.17
CA LEU A 245 11.96 2.05 11.81
C LEU A 245 12.99 2.91 11.08
N LEU A 246 12.81 4.23 11.09
CA LEU A 246 13.69 5.15 10.38
C LEU A 246 15.11 5.14 10.97
N LYS A 247 15.26 5.01 12.29
CA LYS A 247 16.56 4.86 12.94
C LYS A 247 17.28 3.60 12.45
N LYS A 248 16.58 2.47 12.37
CA LYS A 248 17.12 1.22 11.85
C LYS A 248 17.46 1.32 10.36
N ALA A 249 16.52 1.83 9.54
CA ALA A 249 16.69 1.98 8.11
C ALA A 249 17.89 2.86 7.72
N LYS A 250 18.12 3.95 8.43
CA LYS A 250 19.28 4.82 8.26
C LYS A 250 20.60 4.11 8.57
N LYS A 251 20.66 3.48 9.74
CA LYS A 251 21.84 2.73 10.20
C LYS A 251 22.23 1.61 9.23
N GLU A 252 21.23 0.87 8.74
CA GLU A 252 21.41 -0.29 7.88
C GLU A 252 21.31 0.03 6.37
N LYS A 253 21.14 1.31 6.00
CA LYS A 253 21.11 1.82 4.61
C LYS A 253 20.04 1.16 3.75
N TRP A 254 18.82 1.06 4.28
CA TRP A 254 17.71 0.44 3.61
C TRP A 254 17.19 1.26 2.43
N TYR A 255 16.56 0.55 1.50
CA TYR A 255 15.61 1.14 0.56
C TYR A 255 14.25 1.29 1.25
N LEU A 256 13.60 2.44 1.04
CA LEU A 256 12.24 2.69 1.51
C LEU A 256 11.34 2.96 0.30
N PHE A 257 10.24 2.23 0.21
CA PHE A 257 9.26 2.35 -0.86
C PHE A 257 8.00 3.08 -0.36
N PHE A 258 7.57 4.10 -1.11
CA PHE A 258 6.39 4.92 -0.84
C PHE A 258 5.28 4.59 -1.83
N GLU A 259 4.14 4.17 -1.33
CA GLU A 259 2.98 3.85 -2.17
C GLU A 259 2.36 5.09 -2.77
N HIS A 260 2.18 6.13 -1.96
CA HIS A 260 1.36 7.29 -2.30
C HIS A 260 2.14 8.53 -2.76
N ASP A 261 3.45 8.52 -2.74
CA ASP A 261 4.20 9.68 -3.24
C ASP A 261 4.08 9.80 -4.76
N PRO A 262 3.56 10.91 -5.31
CA PRO A 262 3.35 11.04 -6.75
C PRO A 262 4.66 11.16 -7.55
N ASN A 263 5.75 11.56 -6.90
CA ASN A 263 7.01 11.89 -7.56
C ASN A 263 8.15 10.95 -7.19
N VAL A 264 8.15 10.42 -5.96
CA VAL A 264 9.24 9.61 -5.41
C VAL A 264 8.69 8.25 -4.99
N SER A 265 8.95 7.21 -5.77
CA SER A 265 8.51 5.86 -5.39
C SER A 265 9.46 5.18 -4.41
N MET A 266 10.75 5.52 -4.45
CA MET A 266 11.76 4.85 -3.63
C MET A 266 12.95 5.74 -3.32
N ILE A 267 13.45 5.64 -2.09
CA ILE A 267 14.73 6.21 -1.68
C ILE A 267 15.66 5.11 -1.16
N LYS A 268 16.96 5.39 -1.12
CA LYS A 268 17.96 4.57 -0.42
C LYS A 268 18.74 5.44 0.55
N TYR A 269 18.79 5.09 1.82
CA TYR A 269 19.71 5.72 2.76
C TYR A 269 21.14 5.37 2.43
N ILE A 270 22.02 6.38 2.35
CA ILE A 270 23.47 6.23 2.16
C ILE A 270 24.22 6.40 3.47
N ASN A 271 23.66 7.18 4.38
CA ASN A 271 24.11 7.35 5.76
C ASN A 271 22.93 7.79 6.65
N GLU A 272 23.17 8.18 7.89
CA GLU A 272 22.12 8.57 8.83
C GLU A 272 21.40 9.88 8.50
N GLU A 273 22.00 10.74 7.66
CA GLU A 273 21.48 12.06 7.33
C GLU A 273 21.00 12.18 5.89
N GLU A 274 21.54 11.36 4.99
CA GLU A 274 21.34 11.50 3.56
C GLU A 274 20.74 10.25 2.91
N TYR A 275 19.94 10.49 1.88
CA TYR A 275 19.40 9.44 1.02
C TYR A 275 19.47 9.84 -0.46
N LEU A 276 19.49 8.85 -1.33
CA LEU A 276 19.33 9.01 -2.78
C LEU A 276 17.90 8.70 -3.17
N VAL A 277 17.33 9.49 -4.07
CA VAL A 277 16.09 9.15 -4.78
C VAL A 277 16.45 8.14 -5.86
N ILE A 278 15.78 7.00 -5.85
CA ILE A 278 16.04 5.89 -6.78
C ILE A 278 15.08 5.95 -7.96
N CYS A 279 13.80 6.20 -7.72
CA CYS A 279 12.75 6.34 -8.74
C CYS A 279 11.49 7.01 -8.19
#